data_52b93d154d8fcae53a3a5fee1b79978d
#
_entry.id   52b93d154d8fcae53a3a5fee1b79978d
#
_cell.length_a   1.000
_cell.length_b   1.000
_cell.length_c   1.000
_cell.angle_alpha   90.00
_cell.angle_beta   90.00
_cell.angle_gamma   90.00
#
_symmetry.space_group_name_H-M   'P 1'
#
loop_
_entity.id
_entity.type
_entity.pdbx_description
1 polymer ?
#
loop_
_entity_poly.entity_id
_entity_poly.type
_entity_poly.pdbx_seq_one_letter_code
_entity_poly.pdbx_strand_id
1 'polypeptide(L)'
;MKRDDIKKEKEFQSILPIMKELGLDAQKARNLLIDSEKPDFIFMYEGKTVGIEVIECHPEITKGKGAVNLRAAMQRTREICKFIEELQDAKGEVVNYQLGLNFVLLFDLQKDKLRRPEKERIQEEVYGEMQKRIANGDYISFGDDYQLLHNEWAKPYYYIRDIVIDEPLEKSIVTYSYPARGAITIEHEVVLKAIAEKEAKIVSYQKEHPKIDEYWLCINIPMGTNRTLYGFDGLTIDTLYDRVYITDHTCVRLK
;
A
#
# COMPACT_ATOMS: atom_id res chain seq x y z
N MET A 1 -18.12 -8.30 -4.83
CA MET A 1 -17.92 -6.86 -4.59
C MET A 1 -17.52 -6.21 -5.91
N LYS A 2 -18.19 -5.14 -6.31
CA LYS A 2 -17.85 -4.43 -7.56
C LYS A 2 -16.52 -3.70 -7.40
N ARG A 3 -15.82 -3.40 -8.51
CA ARG A 3 -14.51 -2.71 -8.49
C ARG A 3 -14.57 -1.36 -7.75
N ASP A 4 -15.67 -0.65 -7.89
CA ASP A 4 -15.87 0.66 -7.26
C ASP A 4 -16.05 0.54 -5.74
N ASP A 5 -16.73 -0.52 -5.27
CA ASP A 5 -16.87 -0.80 -3.83
C ASP A 5 -15.51 -1.05 -3.17
N ILE A 6 -14.61 -1.77 -3.88
CA ILE A 6 -13.23 -2.04 -3.39
C ILE A 6 -12.43 -0.74 -3.31
N LYS A 7 -12.57 0.14 -4.31
CA LYS A 7 -11.89 1.43 -4.32
C LYS A 7 -12.35 2.29 -3.15
N LYS A 8 -13.65 2.44 -2.96
CA LYS A 8 -14.23 3.22 -1.86
C LYS A 8 -13.86 2.69 -0.48
N GLU A 9 -13.82 1.36 -0.31
CA GLU A 9 -13.36 0.77 0.93
C GLU A 9 -11.90 1.09 1.23
N LYS A 10 -11.00 1.06 0.23
CA LYS A 10 -9.59 1.48 0.40
C LYS A 10 -9.46 2.94 0.76
N GLU A 11 -10.21 3.82 0.10
CA GLU A 11 -10.24 5.25 0.41
C GLU A 11 -10.72 5.47 1.85
N PHE A 12 -11.77 4.76 2.27
CA PHE A 12 -12.26 4.79 3.65
C PHE A 12 -11.19 4.34 4.66
N GLN A 13 -10.51 3.22 4.41
CA GLN A 13 -9.42 2.76 5.28
C GLN A 13 -8.29 3.80 5.40
N SER A 14 -8.01 4.54 4.31
CA SER A 14 -6.97 5.58 4.28
C SER A 14 -7.30 6.77 5.20
N ILE A 15 -8.57 7.11 5.40
CA ILE A 15 -8.98 8.24 6.25
C ILE A 15 -9.29 7.84 7.70
N LEU A 16 -9.34 6.54 8.02
CA LEU A 16 -9.62 6.08 9.39
C LEU A 16 -8.67 6.65 10.45
N PRO A 17 -7.35 6.80 10.20
CA PRO A 17 -6.46 7.43 11.16
C PRO A 17 -6.88 8.87 11.48
N ILE A 18 -7.34 9.64 10.48
CA ILE A 18 -7.85 11.00 10.68
C ILE A 18 -9.11 10.96 11.55
N MET A 19 -10.06 10.06 11.23
CA MET A 19 -11.31 9.93 11.99
C MET A 19 -11.05 9.56 13.45
N LYS A 20 -10.07 8.69 13.73
CA LYS A 20 -9.64 8.35 15.08
C LYS A 20 -9.08 9.55 15.85
N GLU A 21 -8.28 10.39 15.19
CA GLU A 21 -7.77 11.63 15.77
C GLU A 21 -8.89 12.60 16.13
N LEU A 22 -9.98 12.61 15.36
CA LEU A 22 -11.20 13.37 15.65
C LEU A 22 -12.11 12.70 16.71
N GLY A 23 -11.68 11.59 17.33
CA GLY A 23 -12.43 10.86 18.35
C GLY A 23 -13.51 9.93 17.82
N LEU A 24 -13.50 9.60 16.54
CA LEU A 24 -14.46 8.73 15.88
C LEU A 24 -13.88 7.32 15.70
N ASP A 25 -14.60 6.30 16.15
CA ASP A 25 -14.31 4.92 15.78
C ASP A 25 -14.76 4.62 14.34
N ALA A 26 -14.33 3.47 13.81
CA ALA A 26 -14.61 3.10 12.42
C ALA A 26 -16.11 3.04 12.08
N GLN A 27 -16.95 2.59 13.02
CA GLN A 27 -18.39 2.49 12.81
C GLN A 27 -19.04 3.88 12.77
N LYS A 28 -18.67 4.76 13.69
CA LYS A 28 -19.17 6.15 13.71
C LYS A 28 -18.69 6.91 12.47
N ALA A 29 -17.41 6.73 12.09
CA ALA A 29 -16.87 7.32 10.88
C ALA A 29 -17.65 6.88 9.64
N ARG A 30 -17.94 5.57 9.52
CA ARG A 30 -18.68 5.04 8.36
C ARG A 30 -20.10 5.59 8.28
N ASN A 31 -20.75 5.79 9.40
CA ASN A 31 -22.11 6.36 9.46
C ASN A 31 -22.16 7.86 9.17
N LEU A 32 -21.05 8.58 9.42
CA LEU A 32 -20.96 10.03 9.24
C LEU A 32 -20.57 10.41 7.82
N LEU A 33 -19.73 9.62 7.19
CA LEU A 33 -19.16 9.89 5.87
C LEU A 33 -20.17 9.55 4.77
N ILE A 34 -20.34 10.48 3.86
CA ILE A 34 -21.12 10.31 2.63
C ILE A 34 -20.12 10.08 1.49
N ASP A 35 -20.22 8.93 0.84
CA ASP A 35 -19.41 8.62 -0.35
C ASP A 35 -19.73 9.62 -1.46
N SER A 36 -18.71 10.16 -2.09
CA SER A 36 -18.79 11.12 -3.19
C SER A 36 -17.67 10.83 -4.21
N GLU A 37 -17.72 11.47 -5.36
CA GLU A 37 -16.66 11.35 -6.38
C GLU A 37 -15.75 12.58 -6.41
N LYS A 38 -16.24 13.70 -5.91
CA LYS A 38 -15.53 14.99 -5.94
C LYS A 38 -16.06 15.90 -4.82
N PRO A 39 -15.40 15.97 -3.69
CA PRO A 39 -14.29 15.13 -3.20
C PRO A 39 -14.72 13.69 -2.89
N ASP A 40 -13.79 12.80 -2.49
CA ASP A 40 -14.07 11.38 -2.29
C ASP A 40 -15.10 11.11 -1.17
N PHE A 41 -15.12 11.96 -0.10
CA PHE A 41 -16.09 11.91 0.99
C PHE A 41 -16.55 13.31 1.40
N ILE A 42 -17.77 13.38 1.91
CA ILE A 42 -18.36 14.58 2.51
C ILE A 42 -18.90 14.23 3.89
N PHE A 43 -18.70 15.11 4.88
CA PHE A 43 -19.22 14.92 6.22
C PHE A 43 -19.38 16.24 6.99
N MET A 44 -20.12 16.20 8.10
CA MET A 44 -20.25 17.34 9.00
C MET A 44 -19.23 17.25 10.13
N TYR A 45 -18.48 18.33 10.34
CA TYR A 45 -17.52 18.44 11.43
C TYR A 45 -17.56 19.86 12.02
N GLU A 46 -17.75 19.97 13.33
CA GLU A 46 -17.83 21.24 14.05
C GLU A 46 -18.79 22.28 13.40
N GLY A 47 -19.91 21.81 12.89
CA GLY A 47 -20.95 22.64 12.26
C GLY A 47 -20.62 23.07 10.82
N LYS A 48 -19.53 22.60 10.25
CA LYS A 48 -19.13 22.84 8.86
C LYS A 48 -19.31 21.60 8.00
N THR A 49 -19.62 21.80 6.74
CA THR A 49 -19.58 20.76 5.72
C THR A 49 -18.15 20.61 5.21
N VAL A 50 -17.55 19.45 5.43
CA VAL A 50 -16.17 19.16 5.05
C VAL A 50 -16.15 18.19 3.88
N GLY A 51 -15.36 18.49 2.86
CA GLY A 51 -15.02 17.58 1.77
C GLY A 51 -13.60 17.07 1.96
N ILE A 52 -13.40 15.74 1.95
CA ILE A 52 -12.07 15.13 2.04
C ILE A 52 -11.73 14.39 0.76
N GLU A 53 -10.61 14.77 0.16
CA GLU A 53 -10.01 14.13 -1.01
C GLU A 53 -8.91 13.18 -0.56
N VAL A 54 -8.82 12.00 -1.17
CA VAL A 54 -7.82 10.98 -0.85
C VAL A 54 -6.87 10.78 -2.03
N ILE A 55 -5.57 10.72 -1.74
CA ILE A 55 -4.55 10.35 -2.70
C ILE A 55 -3.59 9.34 -2.09
N GLU A 56 -3.26 8.29 -2.85
CA GLU A 56 -2.14 7.41 -2.49
C GLU A 56 -0.83 8.04 -2.97
N CYS A 57 0.11 8.23 -2.06
CA CYS A 57 1.47 8.69 -2.33
C CYS A 57 2.45 7.53 -2.15
N HIS A 58 3.18 7.22 -3.20
CA HIS A 58 4.16 6.14 -3.19
C HIS A 58 5.57 6.69 -3.24
N PRO A 59 6.49 6.20 -2.38
CA PRO A 59 7.89 6.58 -2.44
C PRO A 59 8.48 6.33 -3.83
N GLU A 60 9.29 7.26 -4.31
CA GLU A 60 10.13 7.02 -5.48
C GLU A 60 11.37 6.24 -5.03
N ILE A 61 11.58 5.05 -5.59
CA ILE A 61 12.70 4.19 -5.21
C ILE A 61 13.98 4.56 -5.96
N THR A 62 13.84 5.23 -7.11
CA THR A 62 14.98 5.69 -7.94
C THR A 62 14.78 7.14 -8.34
N LYS A 63 15.86 7.94 -8.25
CA LYS A 63 15.87 9.33 -8.72
C LYS A 63 16.18 9.39 -10.21
N GLY A 64 15.48 10.25 -10.96
CA GLY A 64 15.82 10.59 -12.33
C GLY A 64 14.83 10.14 -13.40
N LYS A 65 15.22 10.33 -14.69
CA LYS A 65 14.44 9.85 -15.84
C LYS A 65 14.35 8.33 -15.79
N GLY A 66 13.17 7.78 -15.56
CA GLY A 66 12.93 6.34 -15.45
C GLY A 66 12.71 5.84 -14.03
N ALA A 67 12.48 6.74 -13.07
CA ALA A 67 12.08 6.36 -11.73
C ALA A 67 10.80 5.51 -11.79
N VAL A 68 10.92 4.23 -11.45
CA VAL A 68 9.75 3.36 -11.28
C VAL A 68 9.24 3.57 -9.88
N ASN A 69 8.00 4.00 -9.77
CA ASN A 69 7.43 4.14 -8.46
C ASN A 69 7.18 2.76 -7.84
N LEU A 70 7.28 2.67 -6.53
CA LEU A 70 7.05 1.47 -5.75
C LEU A 70 5.71 0.78 -6.12
N ARG A 71 4.69 1.56 -6.49
CA ARG A 71 3.38 1.06 -6.92
C ARG A 71 3.48 0.11 -8.11
N ALA A 72 4.30 0.43 -9.13
CA ALA A 72 4.47 -0.44 -10.29
C ALA A 72 5.18 -1.74 -9.92
N ALA A 73 6.23 -1.67 -9.08
CA ALA A 73 6.91 -2.86 -8.59
C ALA A 73 6.00 -3.76 -7.75
N MET A 74 5.20 -3.16 -6.86
CA MET A 74 4.21 -3.89 -6.05
C MET A 74 3.11 -4.51 -6.90
N GLN A 75 2.63 -3.81 -7.93
CA GLN A 75 1.65 -4.38 -8.86
C GLN A 75 2.21 -5.61 -9.55
N ARG A 76 3.46 -5.56 -9.99
CA ARG A 76 4.15 -6.71 -10.61
C ARG A 76 4.35 -7.87 -9.61
N THR A 77 4.64 -7.57 -8.34
CA THR A 77 4.69 -8.60 -7.29
C THR A 77 3.33 -9.28 -7.09
N ARG A 78 2.24 -8.52 -7.08
CA ARG A 78 0.88 -9.09 -7.03
C ARG A 78 0.57 -9.99 -8.22
N GLU A 79 1.05 -9.64 -9.42
CA GLU A 79 0.94 -10.48 -10.63
C GLU A 79 1.71 -11.81 -10.45
N ILE A 80 2.85 -11.80 -9.74
CA ILE A 80 3.59 -13.03 -9.40
C ILE A 80 2.81 -13.88 -8.41
N CYS A 81 2.28 -13.31 -7.33
CA CYS A 81 1.47 -14.03 -6.36
C CYS A 81 0.24 -14.67 -7.03
N LYS A 82 -0.45 -13.92 -7.87
CA LYS A 82 -1.60 -14.42 -8.62
C LYS A 82 -1.22 -15.56 -9.59
N PHE A 83 -0.09 -15.47 -10.24
CA PHE A 83 0.44 -16.55 -11.09
C PHE A 83 0.66 -17.84 -10.28
N ILE A 84 1.21 -17.72 -9.06
CA ILE A 84 1.41 -18.87 -8.17
C ILE A 84 0.06 -19.46 -7.73
N GLU A 85 -0.91 -18.62 -7.35
CA GLU A 85 -2.27 -19.05 -7.00
C GLU A 85 -2.90 -19.86 -8.14
N GLU A 86 -2.89 -19.32 -9.35
CA GLU A 86 -3.46 -19.95 -10.55
C GLU A 86 -2.78 -21.29 -10.87
N LEU A 87 -1.46 -21.42 -10.68
CA LEU A 87 -0.73 -22.67 -10.87
C LEU A 87 -1.08 -23.72 -9.82
N GLN A 88 -1.27 -23.35 -8.56
CA GLN A 88 -1.63 -24.27 -7.49
C GLN A 88 -3.07 -24.75 -7.66
N ASP A 89 -3.99 -23.83 -7.94
CA ASP A 89 -5.38 -24.18 -8.21
C ASP A 89 -5.53 -25.12 -9.43
N ALA A 90 -4.73 -24.90 -10.49
CA ALA A 90 -4.69 -25.78 -11.64
C ALA A 90 -4.18 -27.20 -11.33
N LYS A 91 -3.39 -27.38 -10.29
CA LYS A 91 -2.96 -28.67 -9.78
C LYS A 91 -3.98 -29.31 -8.84
N GLY A 92 -5.04 -28.61 -8.46
CA GLY A 92 -6.01 -29.03 -7.45
C GLY A 92 -5.49 -28.89 -6.00
N GLU A 93 -4.46 -28.06 -5.81
CA GLU A 93 -3.85 -27.78 -4.51
C GLU A 93 -4.31 -26.39 -4.04
N VAL A 94 -5.13 -26.34 -2.99
CA VAL A 94 -5.48 -25.07 -2.35
C VAL A 94 -4.42 -24.74 -1.31
N VAL A 95 -3.80 -23.59 -1.43
CA VAL A 95 -2.68 -23.17 -0.59
C VAL A 95 -2.90 -21.80 0.03
N ASN A 96 -2.28 -21.57 1.20
CA ASN A 96 -2.23 -20.27 1.86
C ASN A 96 -0.78 -19.94 2.21
N TYR A 97 -0.13 -19.11 1.41
CA TYR A 97 1.28 -18.78 1.53
C TYR A 97 1.50 -17.29 1.78
N GLN A 98 2.42 -16.99 2.69
CA GLN A 98 3.00 -15.68 2.84
C GLN A 98 4.48 -15.73 2.47
N LEU A 99 4.85 -14.99 1.41
CA LEU A 99 6.22 -14.93 0.90
C LEU A 99 6.93 -13.70 1.47
N GLY A 100 7.96 -13.88 2.27
CA GLY A 100 8.91 -12.84 2.62
C GLY A 100 9.87 -12.64 1.46
N LEU A 101 9.80 -11.51 0.75
CA LEU A 101 10.59 -11.26 -0.46
C LEU A 101 11.83 -10.44 -0.16
N ASN A 102 12.93 -10.77 -0.85
CA ASN A 102 14.15 -9.98 -0.81
C ASN A 102 14.03 -8.69 -1.65
N PHE A 103 14.73 -7.64 -1.25
CA PHE A 103 14.79 -6.38 -2.02
C PHE A 103 15.32 -6.57 -3.45
N VAL A 104 16.10 -7.63 -3.70
CA VAL A 104 16.59 -7.96 -5.05
C VAL A 104 15.44 -8.09 -6.04
N LEU A 105 14.38 -8.80 -5.65
CA LEU A 105 13.18 -8.91 -6.49
C LEU A 105 12.54 -7.54 -6.73
N LEU A 106 12.46 -6.70 -5.71
CA LEU A 106 11.91 -5.36 -5.86
C LEU A 106 12.71 -4.52 -6.86
N PHE A 107 14.07 -4.57 -6.80
CA PHE A 107 14.94 -3.91 -7.77
C PHE A 107 14.77 -4.45 -9.20
N ASP A 108 14.64 -5.76 -9.37
CA ASP A 108 14.41 -6.36 -10.69
C ASP A 108 13.05 -5.95 -11.28
N LEU A 109 12.03 -5.81 -10.43
CA LEU A 109 10.69 -5.36 -10.84
C LEU A 109 10.59 -3.86 -11.10
N GLN A 110 11.57 -3.05 -10.69
CA GLN A 110 11.61 -1.60 -10.93
C GLN A 110 12.03 -1.19 -12.35
N LYS A 111 12.57 -2.10 -13.13
CA LYS A 111 13.01 -1.81 -14.51
C LYS A 111 11.86 -1.22 -15.32
N ASP A 112 12.05 -0.03 -15.89
CA ASP A 112 11.02 0.76 -16.58
C ASP A 112 10.24 -0.02 -17.65
N LYS A 113 10.89 -0.95 -18.31
CA LYS A 113 10.34 -1.71 -19.42
C LYS A 113 10.60 -3.20 -19.24
N LEU A 114 9.95 -3.80 -18.24
CA LEU A 114 9.88 -5.25 -18.21
C LEU A 114 9.05 -5.75 -19.41
N ARG A 115 9.74 -6.36 -20.36
CA ARG A 115 9.10 -7.04 -21.48
C ARG A 115 8.41 -8.30 -20.98
N ARG A 116 7.40 -8.76 -21.71
CA ARG A 116 6.62 -9.95 -21.34
C ARG A 116 7.50 -11.18 -21.04
N PRO A 117 8.52 -11.54 -21.86
CA PRO A 117 9.40 -12.69 -21.56
C PRO A 117 10.20 -12.53 -20.26
N GLU A 118 10.59 -11.30 -19.89
CA GLU A 118 11.30 -11.04 -18.63
C GLU A 118 10.40 -11.21 -17.42
N LYS A 119 9.13 -10.79 -17.54
CA LYS A 119 8.13 -11.00 -16.49
C LYS A 119 7.86 -12.49 -16.27
N GLU A 120 7.63 -13.23 -17.35
CA GLU A 120 7.38 -14.68 -17.32
C GLU A 120 8.58 -15.41 -16.71
N ARG A 121 9.81 -15.06 -17.08
CA ARG A 121 11.02 -15.62 -16.49
C ARG A 121 11.10 -15.36 -14.97
N ILE A 122 10.84 -14.13 -14.51
CA ILE A 122 10.88 -13.80 -13.08
C ILE A 122 9.79 -14.58 -12.33
N GLN A 123 8.58 -14.71 -12.88
CA GLN A 123 7.51 -15.49 -12.29
C GLN A 123 7.91 -16.96 -12.11
N GLU A 124 8.49 -17.56 -13.15
CA GLU A 124 8.97 -18.96 -13.13
C GLU A 124 10.14 -19.14 -12.14
N GLU A 125 11.07 -18.21 -12.06
CA GLU A 125 12.20 -18.25 -11.12
C GLU A 125 11.72 -18.16 -9.67
N VAL A 126 10.80 -17.24 -9.36
CA VAL A 126 10.21 -17.12 -8.01
C VAL A 126 9.43 -18.39 -7.64
N TYR A 127 8.62 -18.91 -8.56
CA TYR A 127 7.87 -20.13 -8.34
C TYR A 127 8.78 -21.34 -8.14
N GLY A 128 9.80 -21.50 -8.98
CA GLY A 128 10.78 -22.59 -8.86
C GLY A 128 11.57 -22.53 -7.55
N GLU A 129 11.98 -21.34 -7.11
CA GLU A 129 12.64 -21.13 -5.84
C GLU A 129 11.71 -21.52 -4.68
N MET A 130 10.45 -21.08 -4.72
CA MET A 130 9.43 -21.42 -3.72
C MET A 130 9.22 -22.94 -3.62
N GLN A 131 8.98 -23.61 -4.75
CA GLN A 131 8.75 -25.06 -4.79
C GLN A 131 9.95 -25.84 -4.24
N LYS A 132 11.17 -25.46 -4.61
CA LYS A 132 12.40 -26.08 -4.11
C LYS A 132 12.52 -25.96 -2.58
N ARG A 133 12.18 -24.80 -2.03
CA ARG A 133 12.22 -24.59 -0.58
C ARG A 133 11.19 -25.40 0.15
N ILE A 134 9.96 -25.43 -0.33
CA ILE A 134 8.87 -26.23 0.26
C ILE A 134 9.25 -27.71 0.22
N ALA A 135 9.79 -28.21 -0.88
CA ALA A 135 10.25 -29.60 -0.99
C ALA A 135 11.40 -29.95 -0.03
N ASN A 136 12.23 -28.97 0.33
CA ASN A 136 13.33 -29.13 1.29
C ASN A 136 12.90 -28.94 2.76
N GLY A 137 11.65 -28.57 3.03
CA GLY A 137 11.19 -28.21 4.38
C GLY A 137 11.66 -26.82 4.85
N ASP A 138 12.15 -25.97 3.93
CA ASP A 138 12.64 -24.61 4.22
C ASP A 138 11.47 -23.62 4.30
N TYR A 139 10.52 -23.85 5.20
CA TYR A 139 9.37 -22.98 5.43
C TYR A 139 8.99 -22.96 6.92
N ILE A 140 8.13 -22.04 7.29
CA ILE A 140 7.56 -21.87 8.63
C ILE A 140 6.09 -22.29 8.57
N SER A 141 5.63 -23.14 9.48
CA SER A 141 4.21 -23.38 9.70
C SER A 141 3.63 -22.25 10.55
N PHE A 142 2.41 -21.82 10.23
CA PHE A 142 1.72 -20.80 11.03
C PHE A 142 1.57 -21.29 12.48
N GLY A 143 2.01 -20.45 13.43
CA GLY A 143 2.01 -20.79 14.86
C GLY A 143 3.36 -21.26 15.39
N ASP A 144 4.34 -21.55 14.54
CA ASP A 144 5.72 -21.82 14.97
C ASP A 144 6.42 -20.54 15.45
N ASP A 145 7.39 -20.71 16.36
CA ASP A 145 8.18 -19.57 16.85
C ASP A 145 9.11 -19.04 15.76
N TYR A 146 8.68 -17.95 15.12
CA TYR A 146 9.40 -17.26 14.05
C TYR A 146 10.84 -16.88 14.39
N GLN A 147 11.15 -16.64 15.67
CA GLN A 147 12.48 -16.22 16.10
C GLN A 147 13.50 -17.37 16.11
N LEU A 148 13.08 -18.58 16.42
CA LEU A 148 13.95 -19.77 16.48
C LEU A 148 14.44 -20.16 15.08
N LEU A 149 13.60 -20.04 14.07
CA LEU A 149 13.91 -20.44 12.69
C LEU A 149 14.80 -19.46 11.95
N HIS A 150 14.78 -18.16 12.31
CA HIS A 150 15.60 -17.13 11.67
C HIS A 150 17.12 -17.30 11.85
N ASN A 151 17.57 -17.99 12.90
CA ASN A 151 19.00 -18.17 13.18
C ASN A 151 19.67 -19.27 12.33
N GLU A 152 18.89 -20.14 11.71
CA GLU A 152 19.41 -21.24 10.88
C GLU A 152 19.45 -20.93 9.37
N TRP A 153 18.90 -19.79 8.96
CA TRP A 153 18.71 -19.44 7.54
C TRP A 153 19.90 -18.72 6.92
N ALA A 154 21.06 -19.28 7.07
CA ALA A 154 22.30 -18.74 6.45
C ALA A 154 22.40 -18.98 4.92
N LYS A 155 21.39 -19.56 4.27
CA LYS A 155 21.42 -19.81 2.83
C LYS A 155 20.97 -18.57 2.08
N PRO A 156 21.77 -18.03 1.15
CA PRO A 156 21.37 -16.87 0.34
C PRO A 156 20.32 -17.32 -0.69
N TYR A 157 19.06 -17.12 -0.38
CA TYR A 157 18.00 -17.23 -1.37
C TYR A 157 17.92 -15.92 -2.16
N TYR A 158 17.74 -16.04 -3.47
CA TYR A 158 17.84 -14.88 -4.35
C TYR A 158 16.62 -13.95 -4.22
N TYR A 159 15.41 -14.47 -4.42
CA TYR A 159 14.19 -13.67 -4.38
C TYR A 159 13.38 -13.81 -3.10
N ILE A 160 13.42 -14.96 -2.46
CA ILE A 160 12.59 -15.28 -1.30
C ILE A 160 13.45 -15.35 -0.04
N ARG A 161 13.11 -14.57 0.97
CA ARG A 161 13.73 -14.62 2.31
C ARG A 161 13.15 -15.73 3.13
N ASP A 162 11.81 -15.77 3.23
CA ASP A 162 11.06 -16.75 4.04
C ASP A 162 9.75 -17.12 3.36
N ILE A 163 9.20 -18.28 3.75
CA ILE A 163 7.89 -18.77 3.33
C ILE A 163 7.16 -19.17 4.61
N VAL A 164 6.00 -18.57 4.85
CA VAL A 164 5.07 -19.01 5.89
C VAL A 164 3.94 -19.75 5.21
N ILE A 165 3.64 -20.96 5.70
CA ILE A 165 2.53 -21.77 5.23
C ILE A 165 1.47 -21.81 6.32
N ASP A 166 0.24 -21.42 5.96
CA ASP A 166 -0.92 -21.42 6.83
C ASP A 166 -1.96 -22.43 6.32
N GLU A 167 -3.00 -22.68 7.12
CA GLU A 167 -4.09 -23.55 6.74
C GLU A 167 -4.73 -23.07 5.43
N PRO A 168 -4.99 -23.98 4.47
CA PRO A 168 -5.64 -23.62 3.22
C PRO A 168 -7.08 -23.20 3.46
N LEU A 169 -7.51 -22.20 2.71
CA LEU A 169 -8.87 -21.68 2.70
C LEU A 169 -9.70 -22.32 1.56
N GLU A 170 -10.84 -21.72 1.19
CA GLU A 170 -11.66 -22.19 0.07
C GLU A 170 -10.98 -22.04 -1.31
N LYS A 171 -9.99 -21.17 -1.40
CA LYS A 171 -9.18 -20.90 -2.61
C LYS A 171 -7.75 -20.58 -2.22
N SER A 172 -6.83 -20.74 -3.15
CA SER A 172 -5.44 -20.36 -2.95
C SER A 172 -5.29 -18.85 -2.69
N ILE A 173 -4.49 -18.53 -1.69
CA ILE A 173 -4.09 -17.17 -1.34
C ILE A 173 -2.57 -17.14 -1.22
N VAL A 174 -1.93 -16.23 -1.98
CA VAL A 174 -0.50 -15.97 -1.88
C VAL A 174 -0.30 -14.48 -1.60
N THR A 175 0.19 -14.18 -0.41
CA THR A 175 0.54 -12.83 0.01
C THR A 175 2.05 -12.64 0.01
N TYR A 176 2.51 -11.40 0.15
CA TYR A 176 3.93 -11.11 0.24
C TYR A 176 4.24 -9.98 1.23
N SER A 177 5.47 -10.02 1.76
CA SER A 177 6.05 -8.93 2.54
C SER A 177 7.49 -8.67 2.09
N TYR A 178 7.94 -7.42 2.22
CA TYR A 178 9.35 -7.07 2.11
C TYR A 178 9.94 -6.83 3.51
N PRO A 179 11.25 -7.09 3.73
CA PRO A 179 11.85 -6.80 5.02
C PRO A 179 11.75 -5.31 5.34
N ALA A 180 11.31 -5.00 6.54
CA ALA A 180 11.18 -3.62 7.03
C ALA A 180 12.54 -2.92 7.26
N ARG A 181 13.67 -3.51 6.86
CA ARG A 181 15.01 -2.94 7.02
C ARG A 181 15.29 -1.94 5.91
N GLY A 182 15.11 -0.70 6.24
CA GLY A 182 15.25 0.48 5.42
C GLY A 182 13.89 1.17 5.39
N ALA A 183 13.70 2.15 6.27
CA ALA A 183 12.58 3.04 6.14
C ALA A 183 12.64 3.62 4.73
N ILE A 184 11.68 3.25 3.86
CA ILE A 184 11.49 3.94 2.60
C ILE A 184 10.94 5.29 3.03
N THR A 185 11.81 6.28 3.13
CA THR A 185 11.39 7.65 3.41
C THR A 185 10.75 8.21 2.16
N ILE A 186 9.55 8.76 2.31
CA ILE A 186 8.98 9.60 1.27
C ILE A 186 9.67 10.96 1.36
N GLU A 187 10.22 11.40 0.25
CA GLU A 187 10.80 12.72 0.17
C GLU A 187 9.70 13.78 0.21
N HIS A 188 9.95 14.92 0.87
CA HIS A 188 9.03 16.05 0.95
C HIS A 188 8.54 16.49 -0.43
N GLU A 189 9.43 16.47 -1.43
CA GLU A 189 9.11 16.83 -2.81
C GLU A 189 8.00 15.97 -3.43
N VAL A 190 7.97 14.67 -3.11
CA VAL A 190 6.92 13.76 -3.61
C VAL A 190 5.57 14.11 -3.00
N VAL A 191 5.54 14.46 -1.72
CA VAL A 191 4.33 14.89 -1.03
C VAL A 191 3.86 16.25 -1.55
N LEU A 192 4.77 17.22 -1.69
CA LEU A 192 4.43 18.54 -2.23
C LEU A 192 3.90 18.47 -3.65
N LYS A 193 4.47 17.61 -4.49
CA LYS A 193 3.97 17.34 -5.84
C LYS A 193 2.55 16.76 -5.82
N ALA A 194 2.29 15.79 -4.95
CA ALA A 194 0.96 15.19 -4.80
C ALA A 194 -0.09 16.23 -4.36
N ILE A 195 0.28 17.15 -3.45
CA ILE A 195 -0.57 18.25 -3.03
C ILE A 195 -0.88 19.16 -4.22
N ALA A 196 0.13 19.63 -4.97
CA ALA A 196 -0.05 20.52 -6.11
C ALA A 196 -0.92 19.91 -7.22
N GLU A 197 -0.76 18.60 -7.50
CA GLU A 197 -1.59 17.89 -8.48
C GLU A 197 -3.08 17.85 -8.08
N LYS A 198 -3.37 17.70 -6.79
CA LYS A 198 -4.74 17.67 -6.29
C LYS A 198 -5.33 19.08 -6.14
N GLU A 199 -4.51 20.05 -5.76
CA GLU A 199 -4.90 21.43 -5.59
C GLU A 199 -5.48 22.04 -6.88
N ALA A 200 -4.92 21.67 -8.03
CA ALA A 200 -5.44 22.09 -9.33
C ALA A 200 -6.93 21.73 -9.56
N LYS A 201 -7.48 20.78 -8.80
CA LYS A 201 -8.87 20.35 -8.89
C LYS A 201 -9.82 21.07 -7.94
N ILE A 202 -9.31 21.70 -6.86
CA ILE A 202 -10.15 22.35 -5.84
C ILE A 202 -11.10 23.37 -6.44
N VAL A 203 -10.63 24.20 -7.38
CA VAL A 203 -11.45 25.23 -8.01
C VAL A 203 -12.67 24.62 -8.74
N SER A 204 -12.51 23.44 -9.32
CA SER A 204 -13.65 22.74 -9.94
C SER A 204 -14.60 22.15 -8.89
N TYR A 205 -14.05 21.63 -7.80
CA TYR A 205 -14.86 21.08 -6.69
C TYR A 205 -15.71 22.16 -6.01
N GLN A 206 -15.14 23.34 -5.76
CA GLN A 206 -15.87 24.48 -5.20
C GLN A 206 -17.04 24.92 -6.08
N LYS A 207 -16.90 24.83 -7.40
CA LYS A 207 -17.99 25.14 -8.34
C LYS A 207 -19.08 24.07 -8.36
N GLU A 208 -18.70 22.81 -8.29
CA GLU A 208 -19.62 21.66 -8.32
C GLU A 208 -20.36 21.51 -6.97
N HIS A 209 -19.67 21.81 -5.85
CA HIS A 209 -20.16 21.66 -4.49
C HIS A 209 -20.02 22.95 -3.66
N PRO A 210 -20.77 24.00 -3.98
CA PRO A 210 -20.64 25.32 -3.32
C PRO A 210 -21.06 25.35 -1.85
N LYS A 211 -21.57 24.24 -1.32
CA LYS A 211 -21.98 24.08 0.09
C LYS A 211 -20.89 23.46 0.97
N ILE A 212 -19.72 23.11 0.41
CA ILE A 212 -18.59 22.62 1.18
C ILE A 212 -17.84 23.81 1.75
N ASP A 213 -17.72 23.85 3.08
CA ASP A 213 -17.09 24.97 3.82
C ASP A 213 -15.57 24.79 3.92
N GLU A 214 -15.09 23.53 4.04
CA GLU A 214 -13.67 23.19 4.14
C GLU A 214 -13.31 22.03 3.21
N TYR A 215 -12.11 22.11 2.60
CA TYR A 215 -11.53 21.03 1.82
C TYR A 215 -10.30 20.46 2.50
N TRP A 216 -10.33 19.18 2.82
CA TRP A 216 -9.21 18.45 3.43
C TRP A 216 -8.57 17.50 2.44
N LEU A 217 -7.27 17.30 2.55
CA LEU A 217 -6.52 16.33 1.77
C LEU A 217 -5.93 15.25 2.67
N CYS A 218 -6.24 14.00 2.35
CA CYS A 218 -5.63 12.83 2.94
C CYS A 218 -4.60 12.24 1.98
N ILE A 219 -3.34 12.26 2.34
CA ILE A 219 -2.23 11.64 1.60
C ILE A 219 -1.92 10.32 2.27
N ASN A 220 -2.42 9.23 1.71
CA ASN A 220 -2.17 7.89 2.22
C ASN A 220 -0.84 7.34 1.69
N ILE A 221 -0.02 6.85 2.59
CA ILE A 221 1.25 6.18 2.29
C ILE A 221 1.10 4.70 2.59
N PRO A 222 0.68 3.85 1.62
CA PRO A 222 0.22 2.48 1.88
C PRO A 222 1.30 1.51 2.37
N MET A 223 2.54 1.95 2.50
CA MET A 223 3.66 1.16 3.04
C MET A 223 4.48 1.94 4.07
N GLY A 224 3.91 3.02 4.60
CA GLY A 224 4.55 3.79 5.64
C GLY A 224 4.78 2.92 6.88
N THR A 225 5.95 3.01 7.45
CA THR A 225 6.18 2.61 8.82
C THR A 225 6.00 3.88 9.68
N ASN A 226 5.70 3.75 10.98
CA ASN A 226 5.62 4.90 11.89
C ASN A 226 6.83 5.85 11.75
N ARG A 227 7.98 5.37 11.30
CA ARG A 227 9.19 6.17 11.04
C ARG A 227 9.06 7.05 9.78
N THR A 228 8.23 6.70 8.83
CA THR A 228 8.03 7.48 7.59
C THR A 228 7.35 8.81 7.88
N LEU A 229 6.49 8.87 8.89
CA LEU A 229 5.74 10.08 9.25
C LEU A 229 6.54 11.07 10.09
N TYR A 230 7.54 10.64 10.85
CA TYR A 230 8.35 11.52 11.71
C TYR A 230 9.19 12.56 10.94
N GLY A 231 9.46 12.35 9.67
CA GLY A 231 10.23 13.29 8.83
C GLY A 231 9.45 14.53 8.40
N PHE A 232 8.14 14.62 8.71
CA PHE A 232 7.29 15.71 8.28
C PHE A 232 6.97 16.71 9.39
N ASP A 233 7.46 16.48 10.60
CA ASP A 233 7.28 17.40 11.71
C ASP A 233 7.90 18.77 11.37
N GLY A 234 7.08 19.83 11.43
CA GLY A 234 7.51 21.20 11.14
C GLY A 234 7.54 21.57 9.65
N LEU A 235 7.09 20.70 8.76
CA LEU A 235 6.91 21.06 7.35
C LEU A 235 5.75 22.05 7.21
N THR A 236 6.05 23.29 6.80
CA THR A 236 5.04 24.28 6.47
C THR A 236 4.61 24.12 5.03
N ILE A 237 3.31 23.96 4.81
CA ILE A 237 2.73 23.77 3.48
C ILE A 237 1.84 24.97 3.14
N ASP A 238 2.14 25.62 2.04
CA ASP A 238 1.24 26.60 1.41
C ASP A 238 0.35 25.88 0.38
N THR A 239 -0.95 25.84 0.63
CA THR A 239 -1.93 25.12 -0.19
C THR A 239 -3.33 25.68 -0.02
N LEU A 240 -4.20 25.47 -1.01
CA LEU A 240 -5.63 25.82 -0.98
C LEU A 240 -6.46 24.88 -0.09
N TYR A 241 -5.93 23.73 0.31
CA TYR A 241 -6.60 22.86 1.29
C TYR A 241 -6.59 23.50 2.67
N ASP A 242 -7.71 23.40 3.40
CA ASP A 242 -7.83 23.90 4.77
C ASP A 242 -7.05 23.02 5.75
N ARG A 243 -7.01 21.72 5.51
CA ARG A 243 -6.20 20.77 6.26
C ARG A 243 -5.56 19.74 5.34
N VAL A 244 -4.33 19.37 5.65
CA VAL A 244 -3.57 18.32 4.95
C VAL A 244 -3.07 17.30 5.96
N TYR A 245 -3.37 16.05 5.71
CA TYR A 245 -2.96 14.93 6.55
C TYR A 245 -2.13 13.94 5.75
N ILE A 246 -1.08 13.41 6.36
CA ILE A 246 -0.41 12.19 5.90
C ILE A 246 -0.89 11.04 6.77
N THR A 247 -1.29 9.95 6.14
CA THR A 247 -1.76 8.75 6.85
C THR A 247 -1.04 7.49 6.38
N ASP A 248 -0.83 6.60 7.33
CA ASP A 248 -0.57 5.18 7.13
C ASP A 248 -1.45 4.40 8.12
N HIS A 249 -0.87 3.80 9.18
CA HIS A 249 -1.59 3.29 10.35
C HIS A 249 -1.86 4.39 11.39
N THR A 250 -1.18 5.51 11.27
CA THR A 250 -1.28 6.70 12.10
C THR A 250 -1.58 7.93 11.23
N CYS A 251 -1.69 9.10 11.84
CA CYS A 251 -1.98 10.34 11.16
C CYS A 251 -1.02 11.44 11.63
N VAL A 252 -0.50 12.22 10.69
CA VAL A 252 0.22 13.48 10.97
C VAL A 252 -0.48 14.60 10.21
N ARG A 253 -0.88 15.63 10.92
CA ARG A 253 -1.43 16.84 10.32
C ARG A 253 -0.30 17.77 9.91
N LEU A 254 -0.27 18.18 8.64
CA LEU A 254 0.72 19.10 8.06
C LEU A 254 0.22 20.55 8.00
N LYS A 255 -1.09 20.72 7.94
CA LYS A 255 -1.77 22.02 7.94
C LYS A 255 -3.07 21.98 8.72
#